data_40f4af6b616de4ed068b32d7d5fb9ec5
#
_entry.id   40f4af6b616de4ed068b32d7d5fb9ec5
#
_cell.length_a   1.000
_cell.length_b   1.000
_cell.length_c   1.000
_cell.angle_alpha   90.00
_cell.angle_beta   90.00
_cell.angle_gamma   90.00
#
_symmetry.space_group_name_H-M   'P 1'
#
loop_
_entity.id
_entity.type
_entity.pdbx_description
1 polymer ?
#
loop_
_entity_poly.entity_id
_entity_poly.type
_entity_poly.pdbx_seq_one_letter_code
_entity_poly.pdbx_strand_id
1 'polypeptide(L)'
;MLSFKSFDFTLDESVASGDSRHYFDLDDTLFHHDNSKLRVHVHDKNNKKVRTLTSSEFNSHQLPPGYAYDFSEFRSSKVFGESSKPIRKMIAKLKGIHKNGGKAEILTARSDFDDKDAFAHHMKKYGIDPGQIHVRRAGNMVGMKSPKAKAAIVSQAIHENGLKKVHLYDDHHENLNEFLRLKSKHPDVEFHAHHVEHDPETGNVNITTSSVIPKDKKNV
;
A
#
# COMPACT_ATOMS: atom_id res chain seq x y z
N MET A 1 34.27 -22.25 -2.42
CA MET A 1 33.73 -21.64 -3.66
C MET A 1 32.20 -21.71 -3.60
N LEU A 2 31.54 -20.67 -3.07
CA LEU A 2 30.09 -20.62 -2.89
C LEU A 2 29.48 -20.12 -4.19
N SER A 3 28.73 -20.99 -4.88
CA SER A 3 27.98 -20.67 -6.10
C SER A 3 26.84 -19.73 -5.75
N PHE A 4 26.94 -18.49 -6.22
CA PHE A 4 25.82 -17.57 -6.28
C PHE A 4 24.82 -18.10 -7.31
N LYS A 5 23.67 -18.63 -6.86
CA LYS A 5 22.52 -18.83 -7.73
C LYS A 5 22.03 -17.43 -8.14
N SER A 6 22.22 -17.10 -9.41
CA SER A 6 21.59 -15.94 -10.02
C SER A 6 20.08 -16.11 -9.93
N PHE A 7 19.42 -15.26 -9.16
CA PHE A 7 17.97 -15.10 -9.25
C PHE A 7 17.69 -14.40 -10.57
N ASP A 8 17.25 -15.18 -11.54
CA ASP A 8 16.72 -14.66 -12.80
C ASP A 8 15.46 -13.85 -12.49
N PHE A 9 15.63 -12.54 -12.39
CA PHE A 9 14.55 -11.58 -12.45
C PHE A 9 14.17 -11.47 -13.93
N THR A 10 13.24 -12.27 -14.40
CA THR A 10 12.55 -12.00 -15.67
C THR A 10 11.74 -10.73 -15.43
N LEU A 11 12.33 -9.58 -15.79
CA LEU A 11 11.62 -8.33 -15.93
C LEU A 11 10.58 -8.56 -17.03
N ASP A 12 9.31 -8.46 -16.67
CA ASP A 12 8.23 -8.38 -17.64
C ASP A 12 8.55 -7.21 -18.57
N GLU A 13 8.79 -7.48 -19.87
CA GLU A 13 9.16 -6.47 -20.88
C GLU A 13 8.13 -5.32 -21.00
N SER A 14 6.94 -5.49 -20.40
CA SER A 14 5.90 -4.46 -20.30
C SER A 14 6.25 -3.28 -19.39
N VAL A 15 7.35 -3.34 -18.62
CA VAL A 15 7.74 -2.31 -17.63
C VAL A 15 8.07 -0.97 -18.28
N ALA A 16 8.47 -0.94 -19.55
CA ALA A 16 8.95 0.25 -20.25
C ALA A 16 7.84 1.03 -20.98
N SER A 17 6.58 0.57 -21.00
CA SER A 17 5.52 1.30 -21.72
C SER A 17 4.98 2.45 -20.86
N GLY A 18 4.87 3.64 -21.44
CA GLY A 18 4.22 4.80 -20.81
C GLY A 18 2.79 4.56 -20.36
N ASP A 19 2.17 3.50 -20.87
CA ASP A 19 0.79 3.08 -20.64
C ASP A 19 0.64 2.14 -19.44
N SER A 20 1.74 1.77 -18.77
CA SER A 20 1.74 0.92 -17.58
C SER A 20 2.04 1.71 -16.31
N ARG A 21 1.34 1.38 -15.21
CA ARG A 21 1.60 1.98 -13.89
C ARG A 21 1.57 0.95 -12.78
N HIS A 22 2.54 1.08 -11.86
CA HIS A 22 2.67 0.22 -10.70
C HIS A 22 2.38 1.02 -9.43
N TYR A 23 1.42 0.57 -8.64
CA TYR A 23 1.07 1.14 -7.35
C TYR A 23 1.55 0.22 -6.23
N PHE A 24 2.18 0.79 -5.23
CA PHE A 24 2.65 0.07 -4.04
C PHE A 24 1.97 0.64 -2.80
N ASP A 25 1.34 -0.20 -2.01
CA ASP A 25 0.95 0.23 -0.68
C ASP A 25 2.18 0.53 0.18
N LEU A 26 1.99 1.31 1.23
CA LEU A 26 3.07 1.73 2.12
C LEU A 26 3.24 0.78 3.30
N ASP A 27 2.15 0.59 4.05
CA ASP A 27 2.12 -0.18 5.28
C ASP A 27 2.07 -1.68 4.99
N ASP A 28 2.90 -2.47 5.65
CA ASP A 28 3.07 -3.91 5.49
C ASP A 28 3.34 -4.40 4.04
N THR A 29 3.56 -3.44 3.12
CA THR A 29 3.98 -3.69 1.73
C THR A 29 5.38 -3.14 1.45
N LEU A 30 5.63 -1.85 1.63
CA LEU A 30 6.97 -1.24 1.51
C LEU A 30 7.69 -1.17 2.86
N PHE A 31 6.93 -0.95 3.93
CA PHE A 31 7.44 -0.86 5.29
C PHE A 31 6.58 -1.69 6.23
N HIS A 32 7.21 -2.54 7.01
CA HIS A 32 6.59 -3.21 8.14
C HIS A 32 6.67 -2.32 9.38
N HIS A 33 5.60 -2.30 10.19
CA HIS A 33 5.53 -1.50 11.39
C HIS A 33 5.61 -2.34 12.66
N ASP A 34 6.32 -1.81 13.65
CA ASP A 34 6.26 -2.33 15.00
C ASP A 34 4.87 -2.02 15.59
N ASN A 35 4.05 -3.06 15.70
CA ASN A 35 2.70 -2.99 16.24
C ASN A 35 2.63 -2.48 17.69
N SER A 36 3.76 -2.40 18.40
CA SER A 36 3.82 -1.78 19.72
C SER A 36 3.83 -0.26 19.67
N LYS A 37 4.20 0.33 18.52
CA LYS A 37 4.40 1.77 18.34
C LYS A 37 3.36 2.46 17.46
N LEU A 38 2.67 1.72 16.59
CA LEU A 38 1.67 2.27 15.69
C LEU A 38 0.28 1.78 16.12
N ARG A 39 -0.57 2.68 16.56
CA ARG A 39 -1.84 2.40 17.22
C ARG A 39 -2.98 3.22 16.64
N VAL A 40 -4.20 2.67 16.72
CA VAL A 40 -5.46 3.39 16.52
C VAL A 40 -6.10 3.61 17.88
N HIS A 41 -6.43 4.85 18.23
CA HIS A 41 -7.14 5.15 19.45
C HIS A 41 -8.65 5.24 19.20
N VAL A 42 -9.43 4.81 20.19
CA VAL A 42 -10.89 4.94 20.20
C VAL A 42 -11.27 5.98 21.23
N HIS A 43 -11.99 7.00 20.78
CA HIS A 43 -12.50 8.08 21.62
C HIS A 43 -14.01 7.93 21.79
N ASP A 44 -14.52 8.22 22.97
CA ASP A 44 -15.94 8.26 23.25
C ASP A 44 -16.57 9.60 22.76
N LYS A 45 -17.89 9.75 22.97
CA LYS A 45 -18.65 10.96 22.61
C LYS A 45 -18.16 12.25 23.29
N ASN A 46 -17.38 12.14 24.37
CA ASN A 46 -16.80 13.26 25.09
C ASN A 46 -15.32 13.51 24.65
N ASN A 47 -14.88 12.88 23.56
CA ASN A 47 -13.50 12.92 23.06
C ASN A 47 -12.45 12.36 24.05
N LYS A 48 -12.88 11.50 24.98
CA LYS A 48 -11.98 10.82 25.90
C LYS A 48 -11.47 9.51 25.26
N LYS A 49 -10.16 9.30 25.26
CA LYS A 49 -9.56 8.04 24.83
C LYS A 49 -9.98 6.90 25.76
N VAL A 50 -10.69 5.90 25.24
CA VAL A 50 -11.24 4.76 25.98
C VAL A 50 -10.59 3.43 25.62
N ARG A 51 -9.98 3.34 24.44
CA ARG A 51 -9.29 2.13 23.97
C ARG A 51 -8.16 2.46 23.02
N THR A 52 -7.19 1.57 22.96
CA THR A 52 -6.09 1.60 21.97
C THR A 52 -6.04 0.25 21.29
N LEU A 53 -5.98 0.24 19.97
CA LEU A 53 -5.99 -0.92 19.10
C LEU A 53 -4.68 -1.03 18.33
N THR A 54 -4.21 -2.24 18.12
CA THR A 54 -3.23 -2.56 17.07
C THR A 54 -3.89 -2.50 15.70
N SER A 55 -3.12 -2.50 14.61
CA SER A 55 -3.65 -2.58 13.24
C SER A 55 -4.52 -3.83 13.05
N SER A 56 -4.11 -4.98 13.60
CA SER A 56 -4.87 -6.23 13.53
C SER A 56 -6.20 -6.14 14.27
N GLU A 57 -6.20 -5.62 15.49
CA GLU A 57 -7.44 -5.42 16.26
C GLU A 57 -8.38 -4.42 15.61
N PHE A 58 -7.84 -3.37 14.98
CA PHE A 58 -8.63 -2.37 14.26
C PHE A 58 -9.42 -3.00 13.09
N ASN A 59 -8.82 -3.91 12.33
CA ASN A 59 -9.47 -4.56 11.19
C ASN A 59 -10.74 -5.34 11.57
N SER A 60 -10.82 -5.83 12.80
CA SER A 60 -11.98 -6.58 13.33
C SER A 60 -12.86 -5.77 14.29
N HIS A 61 -12.42 -4.56 14.68
CA HIS A 61 -13.14 -3.76 15.67
C HIS A 61 -14.34 -3.04 15.05
N GLN A 62 -15.49 -3.14 15.73
CA GLN A 62 -16.69 -2.38 15.39
C GLN A 62 -16.82 -1.18 16.32
N LEU A 63 -16.94 0.00 15.74
CA LEU A 63 -17.05 1.25 16.48
C LEU A 63 -18.48 1.40 17.04
N PRO A 64 -18.66 1.56 18.35
CA PRO A 64 -19.98 1.83 18.93
C PRO A 64 -20.53 3.18 18.47
N PRO A 65 -21.86 3.37 18.43
CA PRO A 65 -22.47 4.66 18.11
C PRO A 65 -21.96 5.79 19.00
N GLY A 66 -21.56 6.92 18.37
CA GLY A 66 -21.04 8.08 19.07
C GLY A 66 -19.57 8.02 19.45
N TYR A 67 -18.87 6.95 19.09
CA TYR A 67 -17.42 6.82 19.25
C TYR A 67 -16.71 7.19 17.94
N ALA A 68 -15.43 7.53 18.01
CA ALA A 68 -14.62 7.88 16.86
C ALA A 68 -13.24 7.21 16.94
N TYR A 69 -12.68 6.87 15.77
CA TYR A 69 -11.27 6.47 15.68
C TYR A 69 -10.38 7.72 15.58
N ASP A 70 -9.26 7.68 16.27
CA ASP A 70 -8.17 8.62 16.13
C ASP A 70 -6.97 7.91 15.50
N PHE A 71 -6.60 8.38 14.29
CA PHE A 71 -5.48 7.92 13.49
C PHE A 71 -4.28 8.87 13.56
N SER A 72 -4.15 9.65 14.62
CA SER A 72 -3.08 10.65 14.75
C SER A 72 -1.68 10.05 14.61
N GLU A 73 -1.45 8.83 15.15
CA GLU A 73 -0.17 8.13 15.01
C GLU A 73 0.14 7.75 13.56
N PHE A 74 -0.87 7.45 12.74
CA PHE A 74 -0.72 7.19 11.31
C PHE A 74 -0.40 8.44 10.48
N ARG A 75 -0.64 9.62 11.05
CA ARG A 75 -0.28 10.92 10.45
C ARG A 75 1.08 11.42 10.94
N SER A 76 1.62 10.86 12.00
CA SER A 76 2.89 11.30 12.57
C SER A 76 4.09 10.75 11.79
N SER A 77 4.84 11.65 11.18
CA SER A 77 6.11 11.36 10.51
C SER A 77 7.16 10.83 11.47
N LYS A 78 7.14 11.32 12.71
CA LYS A 78 8.02 10.84 13.78
C LYS A 78 7.71 9.38 14.10
N VAL A 79 6.44 9.04 14.38
CA VAL A 79 6.02 7.67 14.68
C VAL A 79 6.34 6.75 13.50
N PHE A 80 6.08 7.19 12.27
CA PHE A 80 6.45 6.44 11.06
C PHE A 80 7.97 6.16 11.05
N GLY A 81 8.81 7.17 11.25
CA GLY A 81 10.26 7.02 11.25
C GLY A 81 10.81 6.10 12.34
N GLU A 82 10.16 6.05 13.51
CA GLU A 82 10.57 5.24 14.65
C GLU A 82 10.01 3.81 14.62
N SER A 83 8.87 3.59 13.98
CA SER A 83 8.18 2.29 13.96
C SER A 83 8.42 1.49 12.68
N SER A 84 8.75 2.16 11.55
CA SER A 84 8.83 1.48 10.26
C SER A 84 10.17 0.81 10.02
N LYS A 85 10.13 -0.42 9.50
CA LYS A 85 11.28 -1.18 9.00
C LYS A 85 11.07 -1.46 7.52
N PRO A 86 12.09 -1.25 6.64
CA PRO A 86 11.92 -1.43 5.21
C PRO A 86 11.74 -2.92 4.85
N ILE A 87 10.75 -3.22 4.04
CA ILE A 87 10.62 -4.51 3.36
C ILE A 87 11.50 -4.45 2.11
N ARG A 88 12.78 -4.81 2.28
CA ARG A 88 13.85 -4.54 1.31
C ARG A 88 13.55 -5.07 -0.09
N LYS A 89 12.93 -6.26 -0.21
CA LYS A 89 12.57 -6.86 -1.50
C LYS A 89 11.56 -6.01 -2.25
N MET A 90 10.58 -5.43 -1.55
CA MET A 90 9.55 -4.60 -2.16
C MET A 90 10.09 -3.22 -2.54
N ILE A 91 10.93 -2.62 -1.68
CA ILE A 91 11.63 -1.38 -2.02
C ILE A 91 12.55 -1.56 -3.23
N ALA A 92 13.28 -2.67 -3.30
CA ALA A 92 14.13 -2.98 -4.46
C ALA A 92 13.30 -3.13 -5.75
N LYS A 93 12.11 -3.77 -5.66
CA LYS A 93 11.19 -3.91 -6.79
C LYS A 93 10.68 -2.55 -7.28
N LEU A 94 10.19 -1.69 -6.38
CA LEU A 94 9.74 -0.33 -6.71
C LEU A 94 10.85 0.47 -7.41
N LYS A 95 12.06 0.47 -6.81
CA LYS A 95 13.23 1.17 -7.38
C LYS A 95 13.67 0.59 -8.71
N GLY A 96 13.60 -0.74 -8.87
CA GLY A 96 13.94 -1.42 -10.12
C GLY A 96 13.02 -0.99 -11.25
N ILE A 97 11.71 -0.94 -11.02
CA ILE A 97 10.74 -0.45 -12.00
C ILE A 97 11.06 0.99 -12.42
N HIS A 98 11.27 1.87 -11.43
CA HIS A 98 11.57 3.28 -11.71
C HIS A 98 12.90 3.45 -12.46
N LYS A 99 13.96 2.74 -12.04
CA LYS A 99 15.28 2.77 -12.72
C LYS A 99 15.20 2.33 -14.17
N ASN A 100 14.32 1.40 -14.50
CA ASN A 100 14.13 0.89 -15.86
C ASN A 100 13.12 1.71 -16.69
N GLY A 101 12.78 2.92 -16.26
CA GLY A 101 11.88 3.84 -16.97
C GLY A 101 10.39 3.56 -16.77
N GLY A 102 10.03 2.57 -15.97
CA GLY A 102 8.64 2.30 -15.60
C GLY A 102 8.10 3.34 -14.61
N LYS A 103 6.78 3.47 -14.55
CA LYS A 103 6.08 4.38 -13.64
C LYS A 103 5.64 3.65 -12.37
N ALA A 104 6.31 3.93 -11.25
CA ALA A 104 5.94 3.41 -9.93
C ALA A 104 5.49 4.56 -9.03
N GLU A 105 4.39 4.35 -8.30
CA GLU A 105 3.81 5.30 -7.34
C GLU A 105 3.50 4.58 -6.03
N ILE A 106 3.47 5.32 -4.93
CA ILE A 106 2.97 4.82 -3.65
C ILE A 106 1.49 5.16 -3.54
N LEU A 107 0.66 4.20 -3.13
CA LEU A 107 -0.78 4.36 -2.95
C LEU A 107 -1.17 3.87 -1.55
N THR A 108 -1.25 4.79 -0.59
CA THR A 108 -1.46 4.45 0.81
C THR A 108 -2.84 4.84 1.34
N ALA A 109 -3.34 4.08 2.32
CA ALA A 109 -4.53 4.42 3.09
C ALA A 109 -4.31 5.61 4.04
N ARG A 110 -3.05 5.99 4.30
CA ARG A 110 -2.75 7.14 5.15
C ARG A 110 -3.23 8.45 4.51
N SER A 111 -3.62 9.40 5.35
CA SER A 111 -3.78 10.81 4.98
C SER A 111 -2.42 11.51 4.96
N ASP A 112 -2.41 12.84 4.79
CA ASP A 112 -1.20 13.63 4.84
C ASP A 112 -0.47 13.47 6.19
N PHE A 113 0.85 13.37 6.10
CA PHE A 113 1.70 13.41 7.28
C PHE A 113 1.76 14.83 7.88
N ASP A 114 1.92 14.91 9.19
CA ASP A 114 2.08 16.16 9.96
C ASP A 114 3.34 16.93 9.55
N ASP A 115 4.43 16.20 9.21
CA ASP A 115 5.69 16.75 8.72
C ASP A 115 6.09 16.02 7.42
N LYS A 116 5.82 16.65 6.28
CA LYS A 116 6.11 16.09 4.96
C LYS A 116 7.61 15.99 4.68
N ASP A 117 8.41 16.90 5.23
CA ASP A 117 9.86 16.91 5.02
C ASP A 117 10.53 15.79 5.82
N ALA A 118 10.12 15.58 7.06
CA ALA A 118 10.58 14.44 7.87
C ALA A 118 10.21 13.10 7.22
N PHE A 119 8.98 12.97 6.69
CA PHE A 119 8.58 11.78 5.93
C PHE A 119 9.46 11.59 4.68
N ALA A 120 9.63 12.65 3.88
CA ALA A 120 10.46 12.59 2.67
C ALA A 120 11.92 12.24 3.01
N HIS A 121 12.48 12.81 4.07
CA HIS A 121 13.82 12.48 4.55
C HIS A 121 13.94 11.00 4.92
N HIS A 122 12.93 10.46 5.63
CA HIS A 122 12.90 9.04 6.00
C HIS A 122 12.86 8.14 4.75
N MET A 123 12.02 8.44 3.76
CA MET A 123 11.93 7.69 2.51
C MET A 123 13.25 7.70 1.73
N LYS A 124 13.92 8.85 1.67
CA LYS A 124 15.23 9.02 1.01
C LYS A 124 16.33 8.14 1.58
N LYS A 125 16.31 7.83 2.90
CA LYS A 125 17.27 6.89 3.51
C LYS A 125 17.25 5.51 2.85
N TYR A 126 16.12 5.11 2.27
CA TYR A 126 15.95 3.84 1.55
C TYR A 126 16.01 3.99 0.03
N GLY A 127 16.37 5.19 -0.44
CA GLY A 127 16.49 5.51 -1.86
C GLY A 127 15.14 5.64 -2.57
N ILE A 128 14.10 6.01 -1.84
CA ILE A 128 12.80 6.41 -2.38
C ILE A 128 12.73 7.93 -2.28
N ASP A 129 12.76 8.63 -3.41
CA ASP A 129 12.62 10.08 -3.44
C ASP A 129 11.17 10.48 -3.76
N PRO A 130 10.41 11.03 -2.78
CA PRO A 130 9.05 11.49 -3.02
C PRO A 130 8.93 12.64 -4.03
N GLY A 131 10.04 13.30 -4.39
CA GLY A 131 10.09 14.24 -5.49
C GLY A 131 10.03 13.58 -6.87
N GLN A 132 10.37 12.28 -6.96
CA GLN A 132 10.36 11.52 -8.21
C GLN A 132 9.27 10.43 -8.20
N ILE A 133 8.94 9.89 -7.04
CA ILE A 133 7.93 8.84 -6.85
C ILE A 133 6.74 9.45 -6.14
N HIS A 134 5.63 9.58 -6.86
CA HIS A 134 4.41 10.17 -6.33
C HIS A 134 3.84 9.34 -5.19
N VAL A 135 3.34 10.01 -4.14
CA VAL A 135 2.66 9.40 -3.01
C VAL A 135 1.18 9.80 -3.05
N ARG A 136 0.32 8.87 -3.45
CA ARG A 136 -1.13 9.01 -3.50
C ARG A 136 -1.75 8.63 -2.17
N ARG A 137 -2.57 9.49 -1.59
CA ARG A 137 -3.11 9.35 -0.23
C ARG A 137 -4.61 9.14 -0.26
N ALA A 138 -5.03 7.88 -0.21
CA ALA A 138 -6.45 7.52 -0.16
C ALA A 138 -7.13 8.00 1.14
N GLY A 139 -6.38 8.13 2.23
CA GLY A 139 -6.88 8.65 3.50
C GLY A 139 -7.34 10.11 3.47
N ASN A 140 -7.01 10.88 2.42
CA ASN A 140 -7.52 12.22 2.22
C ASN A 140 -8.95 12.24 1.61
N MET A 141 -9.47 11.09 1.15
CA MET A 141 -10.82 10.98 0.60
C MET A 141 -11.83 10.77 1.73
N VAL A 142 -12.28 11.87 2.33
CA VAL A 142 -13.19 11.86 3.47
C VAL A 142 -14.49 11.12 3.14
N GLY A 143 -14.94 10.27 4.07
CA GLY A 143 -16.20 9.52 3.94
C GLY A 143 -16.12 8.27 3.06
N MET A 144 -14.96 7.98 2.47
CA MET A 144 -14.75 6.77 1.65
C MET A 144 -13.87 5.77 2.39
N LYS A 145 -14.27 4.49 2.40
CA LYS A 145 -13.42 3.41 2.93
C LYS A 145 -12.17 3.25 2.07
N SER A 146 -11.03 2.94 2.70
CA SER A 146 -9.72 2.83 2.05
C SER A 146 -9.71 2.00 0.76
N PRO A 147 -10.31 0.79 0.67
CA PRO A 147 -10.29 0.01 -0.56
C PRO A 147 -10.96 0.75 -1.74
N LYS A 148 -12.12 1.37 -1.50
CA LYS A 148 -12.82 2.17 -2.52
C LYS A 148 -12.07 3.44 -2.89
N ALA A 149 -11.44 4.10 -1.92
CA ALA A 149 -10.64 5.29 -2.15
C ALA A 149 -9.39 4.98 -3.00
N LYS A 150 -8.66 3.91 -2.70
CA LYS A 150 -7.55 3.43 -3.53
C LYS A 150 -8.01 3.12 -4.96
N ALA A 151 -9.12 2.38 -5.10
CA ALA A 151 -9.67 2.05 -6.42
C ALA A 151 -10.09 3.31 -7.20
N ALA A 152 -10.70 4.31 -6.55
CA ALA A 152 -11.10 5.56 -7.19
C ALA A 152 -9.87 6.34 -7.72
N ILE A 153 -8.78 6.41 -6.95
CA ILE A 153 -7.53 7.04 -7.38
C ILE A 153 -6.96 6.35 -8.63
N VAL A 154 -6.95 5.01 -8.64
CA VAL A 154 -6.46 4.25 -9.81
C VAL A 154 -7.37 4.48 -11.02
N SER A 155 -8.70 4.42 -10.83
CA SER A 155 -9.68 4.68 -11.90
C SER A 155 -9.49 6.06 -12.52
N GLN A 156 -9.29 7.09 -11.71
CA GLN A 156 -8.99 8.44 -12.17
C GLN A 156 -7.68 8.48 -12.97
N ALA A 157 -6.61 7.85 -12.46
CA ALA A 157 -5.33 7.82 -13.15
C ALA A 157 -5.38 7.08 -14.50
N ILE A 158 -6.19 6.00 -14.62
CA ILE A 158 -6.44 5.31 -15.89
C ILE A 158 -7.06 6.28 -16.89
N HIS A 159 -8.08 7.03 -16.47
CA HIS A 159 -8.78 7.98 -17.33
C HIS A 159 -7.87 9.14 -17.78
N GLU A 160 -7.15 9.75 -16.82
CA GLU A 160 -6.32 10.93 -17.08
C GLU A 160 -5.07 10.64 -17.93
N ASN A 161 -4.50 9.43 -17.79
CA ASN A 161 -3.24 9.07 -18.43
C ASN A 161 -3.38 8.03 -19.55
N GLY A 162 -4.58 7.56 -19.84
CA GLY A 162 -4.83 6.56 -20.88
C GLY A 162 -4.15 5.22 -20.61
N LEU A 163 -4.04 4.82 -19.33
CA LEU A 163 -3.30 3.62 -18.93
C LEU A 163 -3.96 2.37 -19.54
N LYS A 164 -3.11 1.45 -20.01
CA LYS A 164 -3.52 0.15 -20.59
C LYS A 164 -3.22 -1.02 -19.65
N LYS A 165 -2.28 -0.81 -18.72
CA LYS A 165 -1.90 -1.83 -17.74
C LYS A 165 -1.66 -1.20 -16.38
N VAL A 166 -2.23 -1.79 -15.34
CA VAL A 166 -2.06 -1.33 -13.95
C VAL A 166 -1.76 -2.50 -13.02
N HIS A 167 -0.83 -2.25 -12.10
CA HIS A 167 -0.40 -3.19 -11.08
C HIS A 167 -0.65 -2.58 -9.70
N LEU A 168 -1.19 -3.36 -8.77
CA LEU A 168 -1.28 -2.99 -7.34
C LEU A 168 -0.60 -4.05 -6.50
N TYR A 169 0.38 -3.63 -5.70
CA TYR A 169 1.06 -4.41 -4.67
C TYR A 169 0.52 -3.98 -3.32
N ASP A 170 -0.14 -4.88 -2.60
CA ASP A 170 -0.85 -4.57 -1.35
C ASP A 170 -0.92 -5.84 -0.49
N ASP A 171 -0.83 -5.72 0.83
CA ASP A 171 -0.96 -6.83 1.77
C ASP A 171 -2.42 -7.17 2.07
N HIS A 172 -3.36 -6.25 1.76
CA HIS A 172 -4.75 -6.36 2.16
C HIS A 172 -5.66 -6.80 1.01
N HIS A 173 -6.28 -7.98 1.15
CA HIS A 173 -7.14 -8.58 0.11
C HIS A 173 -8.31 -7.69 -0.35
N GLU A 174 -8.94 -6.91 0.56
CA GLU A 174 -10.03 -6.02 0.16
C GLU A 174 -9.57 -4.91 -0.80
N ASN A 175 -8.36 -4.37 -0.60
CA ASN A 175 -7.79 -3.40 -1.52
C ASN A 175 -7.60 -4.00 -2.91
N LEU A 176 -7.05 -5.22 -2.98
CA LEU A 176 -6.83 -5.96 -4.22
C LEU A 176 -8.15 -6.32 -4.92
N ASN A 177 -9.16 -6.71 -4.17
CA ASN A 177 -10.47 -7.05 -4.70
C ASN A 177 -11.19 -5.82 -5.29
N GLU A 178 -11.18 -4.68 -4.58
CA GLU A 178 -11.78 -3.44 -5.12
C GLU A 178 -11.01 -2.93 -6.35
N PHE A 179 -9.68 -3.08 -6.36
CA PHE A 179 -8.86 -2.78 -7.53
C PHE A 179 -9.25 -3.66 -8.74
N LEU A 180 -9.40 -4.98 -8.57
CA LEU A 180 -9.80 -5.89 -9.66
C LEU A 180 -11.23 -5.64 -10.14
N ARG A 181 -12.14 -5.14 -9.30
CA ARG A 181 -13.50 -4.73 -9.71
C ARG A 181 -13.50 -3.59 -10.71
N LEU A 182 -12.43 -2.79 -10.78
CA LEU A 182 -12.30 -1.74 -11.79
C LEU A 182 -12.31 -2.27 -13.22
N LYS A 183 -11.97 -3.55 -13.44
CA LYS A 183 -12.02 -4.18 -14.77
C LYS A 183 -13.40 -4.08 -15.43
N SER A 184 -14.47 -4.07 -14.65
CA SER A 184 -15.82 -3.88 -15.18
C SER A 184 -16.06 -2.47 -15.73
N LYS A 185 -15.35 -1.47 -15.23
CA LYS A 185 -15.42 -0.06 -15.66
C LYS A 185 -14.39 0.28 -16.75
N HIS A 186 -13.31 -0.48 -16.81
CA HIS A 186 -12.17 -0.28 -17.72
C HIS A 186 -11.85 -1.63 -18.42
N PRO A 187 -12.72 -2.15 -19.30
CA PRO A 187 -12.57 -3.50 -19.88
C PRO A 187 -11.31 -3.64 -20.74
N ASP A 188 -10.81 -2.53 -21.32
CA ASP A 188 -9.63 -2.48 -22.19
C ASP A 188 -8.31 -2.33 -21.43
N VAL A 189 -8.35 -2.36 -20.07
CA VAL A 189 -7.18 -2.23 -19.20
C VAL A 189 -6.85 -3.57 -18.56
N GLU A 190 -5.58 -3.92 -18.57
CA GLU A 190 -5.06 -5.08 -17.85
C GLU A 190 -4.84 -4.75 -16.37
N PHE A 191 -5.42 -5.57 -15.48
CA PHE A 191 -5.28 -5.42 -14.03
C PHE A 191 -4.50 -6.58 -13.44
N HIS A 192 -3.44 -6.29 -12.71
CA HIS A 192 -2.60 -7.25 -11.99
C HIS A 192 -2.55 -6.90 -10.51
N ALA A 193 -3.26 -7.67 -9.69
CA ALA A 193 -3.24 -7.57 -8.23
C ALA A 193 -2.15 -8.48 -7.66
N HIS A 194 -1.25 -7.93 -6.87
CA HIS A 194 -0.13 -8.64 -6.25
C HIS A 194 -0.31 -8.61 -4.74
N HIS A 195 -0.74 -9.74 -4.17
CA HIS A 195 -0.82 -9.89 -2.73
C HIS A 195 0.59 -10.07 -2.17
N VAL A 196 0.96 -9.21 -1.24
CA VAL A 196 2.27 -9.19 -0.60
C VAL A 196 2.13 -9.74 0.81
N GLU A 197 2.82 -10.85 1.10
CA GLU A 197 2.92 -11.43 2.42
C GLU A 197 4.36 -11.27 2.91
N HIS A 198 4.54 -10.58 4.01
CA HIS A 198 5.84 -10.37 4.64
C HIS A 198 5.88 -11.05 5.99
N ASP A 199 6.89 -11.91 6.19
CA ASP A 199 7.21 -12.48 7.48
C ASP A 199 8.27 -11.61 8.18
N PRO A 200 7.91 -10.87 9.25
CA PRO A 200 8.82 -9.96 9.93
C PRO A 200 9.95 -10.67 10.69
N GLU A 201 9.80 -11.96 11.03
CA GLU A 201 10.80 -12.73 11.76
C GLU A 201 11.91 -13.21 10.83
N THR A 202 11.54 -13.73 9.67
CA THR A 202 12.50 -14.25 8.68
C THR A 202 12.89 -13.23 7.62
N GLY A 203 12.12 -12.16 7.46
CA GLY A 203 12.27 -11.17 6.38
C GLY A 203 11.83 -11.70 5.01
N ASN A 204 11.23 -12.89 4.95
CA ASN A 204 10.74 -13.47 3.71
C ASN A 204 9.56 -12.68 3.16
N VAL A 205 9.52 -12.55 1.83
CA VAL A 205 8.42 -11.92 1.10
C VAL A 205 7.92 -12.88 0.04
N ASN A 206 6.64 -13.23 0.13
CA ASN A 206 5.91 -13.96 -0.91
C ASN A 206 5.02 -12.98 -1.67
N ILE A 207 4.92 -13.14 -3.00
CA ILE A 207 4.05 -12.31 -3.84
C ILE A 207 3.21 -13.24 -4.70
N THR A 208 1.89 -13.22 -4.48
CA THR A 208 0.92 -13.97 -5.29
C THR A 208 0.19 -13.01 -6.21
N THR A 209 0.20 -13.29 -7.52
CA THR A 209 -0.43 -12.44 -8.53
C THR A 209 -1.77 -13.00 -8.98
N SER A 210 -2.77 -12.13 -9.10
CA SER A 210 -4.09 -12.45 -9.66
C SER A 210 -4.53 -11.36 -10.65
N SER A 211 -5.21 -11.76 -11.70
CA SER A 211 -5.87 -10.85 -12.67
C SER A 211 -7.40 -10.98 -12.65
N VAL A 212 -7.92 -11.79 -11.73
CA VAL A 212 -9.34 -12.01 -11.49
C VAL A 212 -9.61 -12.01 -9.99
N ILE A 213 -10.81 -11.60 -9.59
CA ILE A 213 -11.23 -11.67 -8.19
C ILE A 213 -11.25 -13.15 -7.79
N PRO A 214 -10.49 -13.57 -6.76
CA PRO A 214 -10.57 -14.94 -6.27
C PRO A 214 -12.01 -15.27 -5.88
N LYS A 215 -12.53 -16.41 -6.33
CA LYS A 215 -13.81 -16.92 -5.84
C LYS A 215 -13.63 -17.24 -4.35
N ASP A 216 -14.45 -16.65 -3.50
CA ASP A 216 -14.45 -16.99 -2.08
C ASP A 216 -14.49 -18.52 -1.96
N LYS A 217 -13.49 -19.11 -1.33
CA LYS A 217 -13.61 -20.49 -0.87
C LYS A 217 -14.72 -20.46 0.20
N LYS A 218 -15.94 -20.77 -0.25
CA LYS A 218 -17.03 -21.05 0.70
C LYS A 218 -16.47 -22.09 1.66
N ASN A 219 -16.39 -21.74 2.95
CA ASN A 219 -16.11 -22.68 3.99
C ASN A 219 -17.09 -23.85 3.85
N VAL A 220 -16.55 -25.01 3.49
CA VAL A 220 -17.26 -26.29 3.56
C VAL A 220 -17.10 -26.81 4.97
#